data_3732e27848d0604c5bbb100c80ccb7d1
#
_entry.id   3732e27848d0604c5bbb100c80ccb7d1
#
_cell.length_a   1.000
_cell.length_b   1.000
_cell.length_c   1.000
_cell.angle_alpha   90.00
_cell.angle_beta   90.00
_cell.angle_gamma   90.00
#
_symmetry.space_group_name_H-M   'P 1'
#
loop_
_entity.id
_entity.type
_entity.pdbx_description
1 polymer ?
#
loop_
_entity_poly.entity_id
_entity_poly.type
_entity_poly.pdbx_seq_one_letter_code
_entity_poly.pdbx_strand_id
1 'polypeptide(L)'
;VDLSGWFLWFILFWVVVLITLMAIGGFFMFRKFLKALPKADGKSDLDWQNIYLDKTIHLWEDEEKALLLELVSPVPELFRQVAKEKIAGKIGELALEEHATKINQDLIIRGYIIASPKRDHKFLRKKLKQMQIDTSPYDHLLHA
;
A
#
# COMPACT_ATOMS: atom_id res chain seq x y z
N VAL A 1 -44.68 28.59 -4.59
CA VAL A 1 -43.40 29.02 -5.14
C VAL A 1 -43.21 28.36 -6.50
N ASP A 2 -43.29 29.16 -7.56
CA ASP A 2 -43.03 28.66 -8.90
C ASP A 2 -41.53 28.50 -9.10
N LEU A 3 -41.06 27.27 -8.98
CA LEU A 3 -39.70 26.94 -9.35
C LEU A 3 -39.65 26.78 -10.88
N SER A 4 -38.79 27.55 -11.54
CA SER A 4 -38.57 27.40 -12.97
C SER A 4 -38.02 25.98 -13.23
N GLY A 5 -38.28 25.39 -14.40
CA GLY A 5 -37.78 24.09 -14.77
C GLY A 5 -36.25 23.98 -14.64
N TRP A 6 -35.54 25.07 -14.97
CA TRP A 6 -34.10 25.17 -14.79
C TRP A 6 -33.68 24.99 -13.33
N PHE A 7 -34.37 25.63 -12.40
CA PHE A 7 -34.03 25.55 -10.96
C PHE A 7 -34.27 24.15 -10.39
N LEU A 8 -35.34 23.48 -10.83
CA LEU A 8 -35.59 22.09 -10.46
C LEU A 8 -34.45 21.15 -10.92
N TRP A 9 -34.01 21.31 -12.17
CA TRP A 9 -32.89 20.56 -12.71
C TRP A 9 -31.60 20.85 -11.96
N PHE A 10 -31.38 22.10 -11.57
CA PHE A 10 -30.20 22.48 -10.75
C PHE A 10 -30.23 21.79 -9.39
N ILE A 11 -31.39 21.78 -8.71
CA ILE A 11 -31.53 21.08 -7.42
C ILE A 11 -31.31 19.58 -7.58
N LEU A 12 -31.89 18.95 -8.57
CA LEU A 12 -31.71 17.52 -8.84
C LEU A 12 -30.25 17.18 -9.09
N PHE A 13 -29.58 18.00 -9.88
CA PHE A 13 -28.15 17.83 -10.13
C PHE A 13 -27.34 17.86 -8.84
N TRP A 14 -27.58 18.86 -7.99
CA TRP A 14 -26.86 18.98 -6.72
C TRP A 14 -27.16 17.85 -5.76
N VAL A 15 -28.40 17.38 -5.70
CA VAL A 15 -28.77 16.22 -4.89
C VAL A 15 -28.00 14.98 -5.32
N VAL A 16 -27.91 14.72 -6.62
CA VAL A 16 -27.15 13.59 -7.16
C VAL A 16 -25.67 13.71 -6.82
N VAL A 17 -25.09 14.92 -6.98
CA VAL A 17 -23.69 15.18 -6.64
C VAL A 17 -23.41 14.90 -5.16
N LEU A 18 -24.27 15.40 -4.27
CA LEU A 18 -24.11 15.21 -2.82
C LEU A 18 -24.23 13.74 -2.41
N ILE A 19 -25.21 13.03 -2.95
CA ILE A 19 -25.39 11.59 -2.68
C ILE A 19 -24.16 10.82 -3.16
N THR A 20 -23.66 11.13 -4.36
CA THR A 20 -22.47 10.49 -4.92
C THR A 20 -21.24 10.74 -4.03
N LEU A 21 -21.03 11.97 -3.59
CA LEU A 21 -19.91 12.31 -2.71
C LEU A 21 -20.01 11.61 -1.36
N MET A 22 -21.22 11.52 -0.78
CA MET A 22 -21.46 10.78 0.46
C MET A 22 -21.18 9.29 0.29
N ALA A 23 -21.62 8.70 -0.81
CA ALA A 23 -21.38 7.29 -1.11
C ALA A 23 -19.89 6.98 -1.24
N ILE A 24 -19.14 7.82 -1.95
CA ILE A 24 -17.69 7.69 -2.12
C ILE A 24 -16.99 7.84 -0.77
N GLY A 25 -17.30 8.89 -0.01
CA GLY A 25 -16.71 9.13 1.31
C GLY A 25 -17.01 8.00 2.30
N GLY A 26 -18.26 7.55 2.33
CA GLY A 26 -18.70 6.42 3.16
C GLY A 26 -17.98 5.12 2.80
N PHE A 27 -17.80 4.85 1.51
CA PHE A 27 -17.07 3.67 1.04
C PHE A 27 -15.62 3.68 1.54
N PHE A 28 -14.90 4.79 1.40
CA PHE A 28 -13.51 4.89 1.85
C PHE A 28 -13.39 4.83 3.37
N MET A 29 -14.29 5.48 4.11
CA MET A 29 -14.32 5.39 5.56
C MET A 29 -14.57 3.96 6.04
N PHE A 30 -15.55 3.29 5.46
CA PHE A 30 -15.89 1.91 5.80
C PHE A 30 -14.73 0.95 5.51
N ARG A 31 -14.08 1.12 4.37
CA ARG A 31 -12.92 0.33 3.99
C ARG A 31 -11.75 0.51 4.97
N LYS A 32 -11.50 1.75 5.37
CA LYS A 32 -10.48 2.05 6.39
C LYS A 32 -10.85 1.47 7.75
N PHE A 33 -12.12 1.58 8.13
CA PHE A 33 -12.66 1.03 9.37
C PHE A 33 -12.50 -0.50 9.42
N LEU A 34 -12.80 -1.19 8.32
CA LEU A 34 -12.64 -2.64 8.24
C LEU A 34 -11.19 -3.08 8.46
N LYS A 35 -10.22 -2.31 7.97
CA LYS A 35 -8.80 -2.60 8.19
C LYS A 35 -8.38 -2.44 9.65
N ALA A 36 -9.04 -1.56 10.37
CA ALA A 36 -8.74 -1.29 11.79
C ALA A 36 -9.49 -2.23 12.74
N LEU A 37 -10.49 -2.99 12.24
CA LEU A 37 -11.25 -3.91 13.09
C LEU A 37 -10.42 -5.14 13.48
N PRO A 38 -10.48 -5.55 14.77
CA PRO A 38 -9.87 -6.80 15.21
C PRO A 38 -10.51 -8.00 14.48
N LYS A 39 -9.68 -8.95 14.09
CA LYS A 39 -10.11 -10.23 13.53
C LYS A 39 -10.31 -11.26 14.66
N ALA A 40 -10.51 -12.53 14.29
CA ALA A 40 -10.73 -13.62 15.23
C ALA A 40 -9.62 -13.79 16.28
N ASP A 41 -8.39 -13.36 15.94
CA ASP A 41 -7.24 -13.36 16.86
C ASP A 41 -7.16 -12.12 17.76
N GLY A 42 -8.12 -11.23 17.68
CA GLY A 42 -8.17 -9.98 18.44
C GLY A 42 -7.31 -8.85 17.87
N LYS A 43 -6.68 -9.06 16.72
CA LYS A 43 -5.78 -8.07 16.08
C LYS A 43 -6.25 -7.70 14.68
N SER A 44 -6.14 -6.42 14.33
CA SER A 44 -6.42 -5.94 12.98
C SER A 44 -5.21 -6.15 12.04
N ASP A 45 -5.42 -5.94 10.74
CA ASP A 45 -4.33 -5.96 9.78
C ASP A 45 -3.26 -4.90 10.08
N LEU A 46 -3.69 -3.73 10.57
CA LEU A 46 -2.77 -2.67 10.97
C LEU A 46 -1.98 -3.05 12.23
N ASP A 47 -2.60 -3.74 13.17
CA ASP A 47 -1.91 -4.24 14.38
C ASP A 47 -0.81 -5.23 14.00
N TRP A 48 -1.09 -6.17 13.11
CA TRP A 48 -0.10 -7.11 12.62
C TRP A 48 1.04 -6.41 11.88
N GLN A 49 0.73 -5.43 11.03
CA GLN A 49 1.75 -4.62 10.35
C GLN A 49 2.69 -3.96 11.36
N ASN A 50 2.14 -3.33 12.39
CA ASN A 50 2.94 -2.68 13.43
C ASN A 50 3.79 -3.68 14.23
N ILE A 51 3.24 -4.85 14.52
CA ILE A 51 3.98 -5.93 15.20
C ILE A 51 5.19 -6.37 14.37
N TYR A 52 5.01 -6.59 13.07
CA TYR A 52 6.11 -6.98 12.19
C TYR A 52 7.16 -5.88 12.06
N LEU A 53 6.74 -4.62 11.98
CA LEU A 53 7.66 -3.48 11.96
C LEU A 53 8.50 -3.41 13.24
N ASP A 54 7.85 -3.49 14.40
CA ASP A 54 8.53 -3.38 15.70
C ASP A 54 9.51 -4.55 15.93
N LYS A 55 9.13 -5.76 15.54
CA LYS A 55 9.99 -6.95 15.72
C LYS A 55 11.18 -6.96 14.78
N THR A 56 11.14 -6.26 13.68
CA THR A 56 12.17 -6.31 12.64
C THR A 56 12.93 -5.01 12.47
N ILE A 57 12.57 -3.95 13.19
CA ILE A 57 13.20 -2.64 13.02
C ILE A 57 14.73 -2.67 13.24
N HIS A 58 15.18 -3.51 14.17
CA HIS A 58 16.61 -3.67 14.47
C HIS A 58 17.38 -4.44 13.38
N LEU A 59 16.67 -5.10 12.45
CA LEU A 59 17.28 -5.83 11.34
C LEU A 59 17.58 -4.94 10.13
N TRP A 60 17.04 -3.71 10.14
CA TRP A 60 17.22 -2.74 9.06
C TRP A 60 18.51 -1.94 9.25
N GLU A 61 19.35 -1.98 8.24
CA GLU A 61 20.52 -1.09 8.15
C GLU A 61 20.17 0.13 7.28
N ASP A 62 21.03 1.16 7.30
CA ASP A 62 20.79 2.41 6.58
C ASP A 62 20.71 2.22 5.07
N GLU A 63 21.51 1.30 4.51
CA GLU A 63 21.52 0.99 3.09
C GLU A 63 20.19 0.41 2.62
N GLU A 64 19.61 -0.51 3.39
CA GLU A 64 18.34 -1.14 3.10
C GLU A 64 17.18 -0.17 3.27
N LYS A 65 17.23 0.71 4.25
CA LYS A 65 16.25 1.81 4.40
C LYS A 65 16.29 2.72 3.19
N ALA A 66 17.49 3.09 2.72
CA ALA A 66 17.67 3.93 1.54
C ALA A 66 17.14 3.24 0.29
N LEU A 67 17.37 1.94 0.13
CA LEU A 67 16.86 1.16 -0.98
C LEU A 67 15.33 1.16 -1.01
N LEU A 68 14.67 0.94 0.14
CA LEU A 68 13.22 0.98 0.21
C LEU A 68 12.67 2.37 -0.14
N LEU A 69 13.29 3.44 0.36
CA LEU A 69 12.90 4.82 0.02
C LEU A 69 13.02 5.08 -1.48
N GLU A 70 14.08 4.59 -2.11
CA GLU A 70 14.27 4.72 -3.56
C GLU A 70 13.21 3.94 -4.34
N LEU A 71 12.87 2.74 -3.90
CA LEU A 71 11.85 1.90 -4.56
C LEU A 71 10.45 2.49 -4.45
N VAL A 72 10.12 3.17 -3.35
CA VAL A 72 8.80 3.82 -3.19
C VAL A 72 8.75 5.22 -3.79
N SER A 73 9.86 5.76 -4.28
CA SER A 73 9.91 7.12 -4.85
C SER A 73 8.91 7.38 -5.98
N PRO A 74 8.56 6.41 -6.87
CA PRO A 74 7.52 6.62 -7.89
C PRO A 74 6.09 6.75 -7.33
N VAL A 75 5.86 6.34 -6.09
CA VAL A 75 4.55 6.47 -5.45
C VAL A 75 4.25 7.95 -5.18
N PRO A 76 3.03 8.44 -5.47
CA PRO A 76 2.66 9.82 -5.13
C PRO A 76 2.94 10.14 -3.67
N GLU A 77 3.46 11.34 -3.42
CA GLU A 77 3.91 11.76 -2.08
C GLU A 77 2.84 11.55 -1.00
N LEU A 78 1.57 11.83 -1.34
CA LEU A 78 0.46 11.67 -0.42
C LEU A 78 0.30 10.23 0.12
N PHE A 79 0.63 9.25 -0.69
CA PHE A 79 0.47 7.83 -0.36
C PHE A 79 1.78 7.14 0.00
N ARG A 80 2.91 7.83 -0.16
CA ARG A 80 4.25 7.24 -0.04
C ARG A 80 4.52 6.67 1.36
N GLN A 81 4.13 7.40 2.40
CA GLN A 81 4.33 6.93 3.77
C GLN A 81 3.53 5.66 4.07
N VAL A 82 2.26 5.64 3.68
CA VAL A 82 1.38 4.48 3.87
C VAL A 82 1.91 3.27 3.09
N ALA A 83 2.33 3.48 1.85
CA ALA A 83 2.91 2.42 1.02
C ALA A 83 4.19 1.87 1.64
N LYS A 84 5.08 2.76 2.10
CA LYS A 84 6.33 2.37 2.75
C LYS A 84 6.09 1.51 3.99
N GLU A 85 5.18 1.90 4.84
CA GLU A 85 4.87 1.14 6.07
C GLU A 85 4.26 -0.23 5.75
N LYS A 86 3.36 -0.29 4.80
CA LYS A 86 2.75 -1.55 4.35
C LYS A 86 3.80 -2.51 3.78
N ILE A 87 4.67 -2.00 2.94
CA ILE A 87 5.75 -2.78 2.31
C ILE A 87 6.75 -3.23 3.36
N ALA A 88 7.18 -2.34 4.24
CA ALA A 88 8.12 -2.67 5.32
C ALA A 88 7.54 -3.70 6.29
N GLY A 89 6.24 -3.62 6.60
CA GLY A 89 5.55 -4.64 7.40
C GLY A 89 5.59 -6.02 6.74
N LYS A 90 5.37 -6.08 5.43
CA LYS A 90 5.43 -7.34 4.67
C LYS A 90 6.86 -7.90 4.61
N ILE A 91 7.84 -7.04 4.42
CA ILE A 91 9.26 -7.42 4.47
C ILE A 91 9.60 -8.00 5.85
N GLY A 92 9.12 -7.36 6.92
CA GLY A 92 9.31 -7.85 8.27
C GLY A 92 8.68 -9.21 8.51
N GLU A 93 7.47 -9.44 8.02
CA GLU A 93 6.80 -10.74 8.07
C GLU A 93 7.63 -11.83 7.40
N LEU A 94 8.11 -11.57 6.18
CA LEU A 94 8.97 -12.51 5.46
C LEU A 94 10.29 -12.79 6.20
N ALA A 95 10.90 -11.76 6.76
CA ALA A 95 12.13 -11.90 7.52
C ALA A 95 11.93 -12.79 8.75
N LEU A 96 10.82 -12.65 9.46
CA LEU A 96 10.49 -13.51 10.61
C LEU A 96 10.19 -14.95 10.19
N GLU A 97 9.48 -15.14 9.08
CA GLU A 97 9.19 -16.49 8.55
C GLU A 97 10.48 -17.23 8.15
N GLU A 98 11.43 -16.53 7.58
CA GLU A 98 12.69 -17.09 7.12
C GLU A 98 13.78 -17.07 8.21
N HIS A 99 13.47 -16.60 9.41
CA HIS A 99 14.44 -16.45 10.51
C HIS A 99 15.69 -15.65 10.09
N ALA A 100 15.48 -14.60 9.30
CA ALA A 100 16.56 -13.75 8.82
C ALA A 100 17.22 -12.98 9.96
N THR A 101 18.55 -12.87 9.92
CA THR A 101 19.33 -12.11 10.91
C THR A 101 19.45 -10.64 10.55
N LYS A 102 19.18 -10.30 9.29
CA LYS A 102 19.10 -8.90 8.82
C LYS A 102 18.27 -8.82 7.54
N ILE A 103 17.76 -7.63 7.25
CA ILE A 103 17.07 -7.34 6.02
C ILE A 103 18.09 -7.20 4.89
N ASN A 104 17.84 -7.82 3.76
CA ASN A 104 18.67 -7.73 2.58
C ASN A 104 17.85 -7.28 1.36
N GLN A 105 18.53 -7.02 0.25
CA GLN A 105 17.90 -6.58 -1.00
C GLN A 105 16.84 -7.58 -1.49
N ASP A 106 17.12 -8.87 -1.40
CA ASP A 106 16.18 -9.93 -1.83
C ASP A 106 14.87 -9.89 -1.05
N LEU A 107 14.93 -9.77 0.29
CA LEU A 107 13.76 -9.63 1.14
C LEU A 107 12.95 -8.38 0.80
N ILE A 108 13.63 -7.26 0.55
CA ILE A 108 12.98 -5.98 0.21
C ILE A 108 12.21 -6.14 -1.10
N ILE A 109 12.83 -6.69 -2.13
CA ILE A 109 12.19 -6.84 -3.45
C ILE A 109 11.03 -7.81 -3.37
N ARG A 110 11.18 -8.96 -2.74
CA ARG A 110 10.09 -9.94 -2.59
C ARG A 110 8.92 -9.37 -1.79
N GLY A 111 9.21 -8.71 -0.68
CA GLY A 111 8.17 -8.08 0.14
C GLY A 111 7.43 -6.98 -0.60
N TYR A 112 8.14 -6.19 -1.38
CA TYR A 112 7.54 -5.15 -2.21
C TYR A 112 6.59 -5.75 -3.25
N ILE A 113 7.00 -6.79 -3.94
CA ILE A 113 6.18 -7.46 -4.95
C ILE A 113 4.91 -8.05 -4.32
N ILE A 114 5.05 -8.75 -3.21
CA ILE A 114 3.92 -9.39 -2.53
C ILE A 114 2.94 -8.35 -1.96
N ALA A 115 3.45 -7.25 -1.43
CA ALA A 115 2.63 -6.18 -0.85
C ALA A 115 1.92 -5.32 -1.90
N SER A 116 2.39 -5.34 -3.15
CA SER A 116 1.88 -4.48 -4.23
C SER A 116 0.82 -5.19 -5.06
N PRO A 117 -0.22 -4.48 -5.55
CA PRO A 117 -1.15 -5.03 -6.52
C PRO A 117 -0.44 -5.42 -7.82
N LYS A 118 -0.95 -6.45 -8.51
CA LYS A 118 -0.39 -6.91 -9.79
C LYS A 118 -0.25 -5.78 -10.83
N ARG A 119 -1.22 -4.86 -10.85
CA ARG A 119 -1.21 -3.72 -11.78
C ARG A 119 0.00 -2.81 -11.60
N ASP A 120 0.60 -2.79 -10.43
CA ASP A 120 1.73 -1.92 -10.11
C ASP A 120 3.08 -2.60 -10.35
N HIS A 121 3.09 -3.91 -10.64
CA HIS A 121 4.33 -4.66 -10.86
C HIS A 121 5.13 -4.15 -12.06
N LYS A 122 4.47 -3.62 -13.09
CA LYS A 122 5.15 -3.02 -14.24
C LYS A 122 6.00 -1.81 -13.86
N PHE A 123 5.52 -1.00 -12.92
CA PHE A 123 6.25 0.17 -12.44
C PHE A 123 7.46 -0.26 -11.60
N LEU A 124 7.28 -1.27 -10.77
CA LEU A 124 8.38 -1.84 -9.98
C LEU A 124 9.43 -2.46 -10.90
N ARG A 125 9.04 -3.22 -11.90
CA ARG A 125 9.95 -3.81 -12.89
C ARG A 125 10.77 -2.73 -13.59
N LYS A 126 10.10 -1.65 -14.01
CA LYS A 126 10.77 -0.50 -14.63
C LYS A 126 11.78 0.14 -13.68
N LYS A 127 11.38 0.35 -12.42
CA LYS A 127 12.26 0.95 -11.41
C LYS A 127 13.48 0.08 -11.14
N LEU A 128 13.30 -1.23 -11.00
CA LEU A 128 14.41 -2.16 -10.80
C LEU A 128 15.39 -2.15 -11.98
N LYS A 129 14.89 -2.06 -13.22
CA LYS A 129 15.73 -1.92 -14.40
C LYS A 129 16.52 -0.61 -14.39
N GLN A 130 15.89 0.49 -13.99
CA GLN A 130 16.59 1.78 -13.86
C GLN A 130 17.71 1.73 -12.83
N MET A 131 17.53 0.95 -11.79
CA MET A 131 18.53 0.74 -10.74
C MET A 131 19.56 -0.34 -11.09
N GLN A 132 19.48 -0.92 -12.30
CA GLN A 132 20.35 -2.00 -12.78
C GLN A 132 20.28 -3.26 -11.91
N ILE A 133 19.12 -3.54 -11.35
CA ILE A 133 18.85 -4.74 -10.57
C ILE A 133 18.26 -5.80 -11.50
N ASP A 134 18.82 -7.02 -11.47
CA ASP A 134 18.32 -8.14 -12.25
C ASP A 134 16.96 -8.58 -11.72
N THR A 135 15.94 -8.62 -12.59
CA THR A 135 14.59 -9.02 -12.25
C THR A 135 14.33 -10.51 -12.47
N SER A 136 15.24 -11.22 -13.11
CA SER A 136 15.06 -12.65 -13.46
C SER A 136 14.71 -13.54 -12.27
N PRO A 137 15.34 -13.40 -11.08
CA PRO A 137 14.98 -14.20 -9.92
C PRO A 137 13.56 -13.98 -9.42
N TYR A 138 12.91 -12.87 -9.80
CA TYR A 138 11.60 -12.44 -9.34
C TYR A 138 10.50 -12.58 -10.40
N ASP A 139 10.83 -13.06 -11.59
CA ASP A 139 9.88 -13.14 -12.71
C ASP A 139 8.64 -13.99 -12.37
N HIS A 140 8.79 -15.01 -11.54
CA HIS A 140 7.68 -15.84 -11.08
C HIS A 140 6.72 -15.11 -10.13
N LEU A 141 7.18 -14.03 -9.48
CA LEU A 141 6.37 -13.18 -8.59
C LEU A 141 5.82 -11.97 -9.33
N LEU A 142 6.55 -11.48 -10.35
CA LEU A 142 6.16 -10.33 -11.14
C LEU A 142 5.21 -10.78 -12.25
N HIS A 143 3.98 -10.34 -12.17
CA HIS A 143 3.01 -10.54 -13.24
C HIS A 143 3.10 -9.32 -14.17
N ALA A 144 3.44 -9.60 -15.40
CA ALA A 144 3.50 -8.56 -16.41
C ALA A 144 2.10 -8.03 -16.73
#